data_e659ea52de0dd26b2a4f4fa63d90f472
#
_entry.id   e659ea52de0dd26b2a4f4fa63d90f472
#
_cell.length_a   1.000
_cell.length_b   1.000
_cell.length_c   1.000
_cell.angle_alpha   90.00
_cell.angle_beta   90.00
_cell.angle_gamma   90.00
#
_symmetry.space_group_name_H-M   'P 1'
#
loop_
_entity.id
_entity.type
_entity.pdbx_description
1 polymer ?
#
loop_
_entity_poly.entity_id
_entity_poly.type
_entity_poly.pdbx_seq_one_letter_code
_entity_poly.pdbx_strand_id
1 'polypeptide(L)'
;MTAAAHPASPSAKGGGRKKKSSLHKSIAHDLGVAIVTGRHQPGDILSTEIESSEQLSVSRSAYREAIRILTAKGLVESRQRTGTIVLPITRWAMLDPDVMAWMFEGGASESVLDGLFEMRLIIEPAMARLAAMRRTLDHIADMRKSLQTMERHTLATDEGQAANRRFYSIIVQATGNPPLVNLGNSLGTFVLWYTEFQGNSGSKPRDTIAEHWELFDAVAAGMVDEAGIAMEKLIRANQADFPERQNIAM
;
A
#
# COMPACT_ATOMS: atom_id res chain seq x y z
N MET A 1 25.80 64.09 8.20
CA MET A 1 25.41 63.25 9.36
C MET A 1 24.51 62.16 8.82
N THR A 2 25.08 61.02 8.55
CA THR A 2 24.43 59.89 7.90
C THR A 2 24.33 58.77 8.94
N ALA A 3 23.08 58.40 9.28
CA ALA A 3 22.80 57.29 10.22
C ALA A 3 22.82 55.96 9.45
N ALA A 4 23.67 55.06 9.92
CA ALA A 4 23.78 53.70 9.38
C ALA A 4 22.65 52.82 9.95
N ALA A 5 21.91 52.14 9.05
CA ALA A 5 20.93 51.13 9.42
C ALA A 5 21.64 49.78 9.64
N HIS A 6 21.36 49.16 10.78
CA HIS A 6 21.77 47.78 11.09
C HIS A 6 20.86 46.78 10.36
N PRO A 7 21.39 45.72 9.74
CA PRO A 7 20.56 44.63 9.22
C PRO A 7 20.21 43.64 10.34
N ALA A 8 18.93 43.34 10.47
CA ALA A 8 18.40 42.31 11.35
C ALA A 8 18.77 40.90 10.87
N SER A 9 19.31 40.08 11.76
CA SER A 9 19.63 38.65 11.51
C SER A 9 18.36 37.83 11.36
N PRO A 10 18.30 36.89 10.40
CA PRO A 10 17.18 35.97 10.29
C PRO A 10 17.27 34.86 11.35
N SER A 11 16.21 34.69 12.13
CA SER A 11 16.09 33.65 13.16
C SER A 11 15.98 32.25 12.54
N ALA A 12 16.98 31.42 12.84
CA ALA A 12 16.97 29.99 12.54
C ALA A 12 15.97 29.24 13.46
N LYS A 13 14.74 29.04 13.02
CA LYS A 13 13.74 28.15 13.67
C LYS A 13 13.06 27.26 12.63
N GLY A 14 13.76 26.25 12.10
CA GLY A 14 13.19 25.31 11.14
C GLY A 14 13.66 23.86 11.26
N GLY A 15 14.81 23.62 11.91
CA GLY A 15 15.45 22.28 11.91
C GLY A 15 14.88 21.26 12.90
N GLY A 16 14.31 21.73 14.02
CA GLY A 16 13.87 20.83 15.11
C GLY A 16 12.53 20.11 14.84
N ARG A 17 11.66 20.71 14.04
CA ARG A 17 10.31 20.14 13.79
C ARG A 17 10.32 19.02 12.75
N LYS A 18 11.18 19.10 11.70
CA LYS A 18 11.36 18.04 10.70
C LYS A 18 12.03 16.80 11.30
N LYS A 19 13.02 16.95 12.15
CA LYS A 19 13.74 15.83 12.81
C LYS A 19 12.85 15.07 13.80
N LYS A 20 11.96 15.74 14.53
CA LYS A 20 10.98 15.10 15.43
C LYS A 20 9.88 14.36 14.67
N SER A 21 9.43 14.87 13.51
CA SER A 21 8.42 14.25 12.67
C SER A 21 8.92 12.95 11.99
N SER A 22 10.23 12.77 11.80
CA SER A 22 10.78 11.54 11.25
C SER A 22 10.95 10.44 12.32
N LEU A 23 11.28 10.83 13.57
CA LEU A 23 11.59 9.85 14.62
C LEU A 23 10.37 9.02 15.06
N HIS A 24 9.21 9.64 15.33
CA HIS A 24 8.02 8.88 15.72
C HIS A 24 7.48 8.00 14.58
N LYS A 25 7.68 8.41 13.32
CA LYS A 25 7.34 7.57 12.17
C LYS A 25 8.26 6.36 12.06
N SER A 26 9.57 6.52 12.30
CA SER A 26 10.51 5.41 12.36
C SER A 26 10.14 4.42 13.46
N ILE A 27 9.85 4.91 14.67
CA ILE A 27 9.42 4.04 15.77
C ILE A 27 8.12 3.29 15.44
N ALA A 28 7.14 4.00 14.86
CA ALA A 28 5.88 3.36 14.43
C ALA A 28 6.10 2.31 13.35
N HIS A 29 7.01 2.57 12.42
CA HIS A 29 7.41 1.63 11.37
C HIS A 29 8.05 0.38 12.00
N ASP A 30 9.10 0.52 12.83
CA ASP A 30 9.83 -0.60 13.41
C ASP A 30 8.92 -1.49 14.29
N LEU A 31 8.05 -0.88 15.09
CA LEU A 31 7.04 -1.59 15.88
C LEU A 31 5.96 -2.19 14.98
N GLY A 32 5.51 -1.48 13.96
CA GLY A 32 4.54 -1.97 12.99
C GLY A 32 5.03 -3.22 12.28
N VAL A 33 6.25 -3.19 11.73
CA VAL A 33 6.91 -4.36 11.14
C VAL A 33 7.02 -5.50 12.16
N ALA A 34 7.42 -5.22 13.41
CA ALA A 34 7.52 -6.23 14.45
C ALA A 34 6.18 -6.90 14.78
N ILE A 35 5.08 -6.15 14.74
CA ILE A 35 3.73 -6.68 14.99
C ILE A 35 3.26 -7.51 13.79
N VAL A 36 3.32 -6.96 12.57
CA VAL A 36 2.78 -7.67 11.39
C VAL A 36 3.56 -8.92 11.02
N THR A 37 4.84 -9.02 11.43
CA THR A 37 5.68 -10.22 11.28
C THR A 37 5.55 -11.23 12.42
N GLY A 38 4.72 -10.93 13.44
CA GLY A 38 4.50 -11.81 14.59
C GLY A 38 5.63 -11.83 15.62
N ARG A 39 6.62 -10.92 15.53
CA ARG A 39 7.61 -10.72 16.63
C ARG A 39 6.95 -10.22 17.91
N HIS A 40 5.86 -9.46 17.76
CA HIS A 40 4.89 -9.15 18.80
C HIS A 40 3.55 -9.77 18.41
N GLN A 41 3.07 -10.72 19.17
CA GLN A 41 1.85 -11.46 18.87
C GLN A 41 0.59 -10.76 19.43
N PRO A 42 -0.59 -11.00 18.86
CA PRO A 42 -1.84 -10.54 19.44
C PRO A 42 -1.95 -10.95 20.92
N GLY A 43 -2.25 -9.96 21.76
CA GLY A 43 -2.29 -10.12 23.23
C GLY A 43 -1.00 -9.74 23.96
N ASP A 44 0.11 -9.61 23.25
CA ASP A 44 1.36 -9.15 23.87
C ASP A 44 1.20 -7.72 24.40
N ILE A 45 1.84 -7.49 25.55
CA ILE A 45 1.95 -6.15 26.14
C ILE A 45 3.28 -5.57 25.69
N LEU A 46 3.22 -4.48 24.93
CA LEU A 46 4.42 -3.72 24.60
C LEU A 46 4.97 -3.06 25.84
N SER A 47 6.29 -2.95 25.93
CA SER A 47 6.97 -2.27 27.04
C SER A 47 6.34 -0.91 27.35
N THR A 48 6.37 -0.50 28.62
CA THR A 48 5.80 0.79 29.02
C THR A 48 6.46 1.96 28.28
N GLU A 49 5.77 3.10 28.21
CA GLU A 49 6.31 4.33 27.59
C GLU A 49 7.68 4.71 28.18
N ILE A 50 7.89 4.46 29.48
CA ILE A 50 9.14 4.75 30.16
C ILE A 50 10.25 3.80 29.72
N GLU A 51 10.03 2.48 29.85
CA GLU A 51 10.98 1.46 29.46
C GLU A 51 11.36 1.52 27.98
N SER A 52 10.36 1.67 27.09
CA SER A 52 10.59 1.76 25.65
C SER A 52 11.35 3.04 25.27
N SER A 53 11.04 4.18 25.90
CA SER A 53 11.76 5.42 25.60
C SER A 53 13.22 5.38 26.05
N GLU A 54 13.52 4.68 27.14
CA GLU A 54 14.88 4.46 27.64
C GLU A 54 15.65 3.47 26.75
N GLN A 55 15.05 2.30 26.43
CA GLN A 55 15.65 1.29 25.57
C GLN A 55 15.95 1.82 24.16
N LEU A 56 15.04 2.58 23.58
CA LEU A 56 15.20 3.15 22.24
C LEU A 56 15.96 4.49 22.25
N SER A 57 16.35 5.00 23.42
CA SER A 57 17.00 6.31 23.56
C SER A 57 16.22 7.45 22.89
N VAL A 58 14.89 7.42 22.98
CA VAL A 58 13.97 8.40 22.35
C VAL A 58 13.17 9.15 23.41
N SER A 59 12.57 10.28 23.01
CA SER A 59 11.71 11.02 23.92
C SER A 59 10.36 10.30 24.13
N ARG A 60 9.82 10.33 25.35
CA ARG A 60 8.49 9.79 25.67
C ARG A 60 7.40 10.33 24.73
N SER A 61 7.49 11.60 24.32
CA SER A 61 6.54 12.20 23.39
C SER A 61 6.62 11.57 21.99
N ALA A 62 7.82 11.20 21.51
CA ALA A 62 7.98 10.53 20.22
C ALA A 62 7.43 9.11 20.26
N TYR A 63 7.70 8.36 21.33
CA TYR A 63 7.13 7.02 21.51
C TYR A 63 5.59 7.07 21.58
N ARG A 64 5.02 7.96 22.37
CA ARG A 64 3.56 8.13 22.47
C ARG A 64 2.90 8.46 21.13
N GLU A 65 3.55 9.30 20.32
CA GLU A 65 3.04 9.62 18.99
C GLU A 65 3.12 8.40 18.05
N ALA A 66 4.17 7.58 18.17
CA ALA A 66 4.26 6.30 17.45
C ALA A 66 3.12 5.35 17.84
N ILE A 67 2.83 5.20 19.13
CA ILE A 67 1.70 4.39 19.61
C ILE A 67 0.36 4.92 19.09
N ARG A 68 0.17 6.24 18.98
CA ARG A 68 -1.04 6.81 18.37
C ARG A 68 -1.20 6.42 16.91
N ILE A 69 -0.10 6.42 16.14
CA ILE A 69 -0.11 5.96 14.74
C ILE A 69 -0.54 4.50 14.68
N LEU A 70 0.05 3.63 15.48
CA LEU A 70 -0.29 2.21 15.51
C LEU A 70 -1.73 1.96 15.98
N THR A 71 -2.22 2.75 16.95
CA THR A 71 -3.61 2.69 17.41
C THR A 71 -4.59 3.09 16.31
N ALA A 72 -4.28 4.15 15.55
CA ALA A 72 -5.11 4.58 14.42
C ALA A 72 -5.20 3.52 13.31
N LYS A 73 -4.18 2.67 13.19
CA LYS A 73 -4.13 1.54 12.26
C LYS A 73 -4.72 0.23 12.84
N GLY A 74 -5.20 0.25 14.07
CA GLY A 74 -5.81 -0.90 14.73
C GLY A 74 -4.83 -1.98 15.16
N LEU A 75 -3.52 -1.73 15.13
CA LEU A 75 -2.51 -2.72 15.52
C LEU A 75 -2.39 -2.88 17.04
N VAL A 76 -2.61 -1.80 17.78
CA VAL A 76 -2.50 -1.77 19.23
C VAL A 76 -3.62 -0.97 19.88
N GLU A 77 -3.86 -1.20 21.16
CA GLU A 77 -4.68 -0.33 22.00
C GLU A 77 -3.98 -0.06 23.33
N SER A 78 -4.13 1.16 23.85
CA SER A 78 -3.64 1.51 25.18
C SER A 78 -4.71 1.25 26.22
N ARG A 79 -4.43 0.42 27.22
CA ARG A 79 -5.33 0.12 28.36
C ARG A 79 -4.78 0.71 29.65
N GLN A 80 -5.66 1.30 30.41
CA GLN A 80 -5.28 1.88 31.71
C GLN A 80 -4.76 0.76 32.62
N ARG A 81 -3.62 0.97 33.28
CA ARG A 81 -2.92 0.03 34.17
C ARG A 81 -2.30 -1.22 33.52
N THR A 82 -2.67 -1.58 32.31
CA THR A 82 -2.15 -2.76 31.61
C THR A 82 -1.02 -2.39 30.63
N GLY A 83 -1.08 -1.15 30.06
CA GLY A 83 -0.12 -0.73 29.05
C GLY A 83 -0.70 -0.80 27.62
N THR A 84 0.16 -0.91 26.63
CA THR A 84 -0.22 -0.99 25.23
C THR A 84 -0.24 -2.47 24.80
N ILE A 85 -1.38 -2.94 24.30
CA ILE A 85 -1.62 -4.34 23.92
C ILE A 85 -1.73 -4.45 22.42
N VAL A 86 -1.10 -5.46 21.82
CA VAL A 86 -1.24 -5.82 20.40
C VAL A 86 -2.62 -6.42 20.16
N LEU A 87 -3.34 -5.88 19.17
CA LEU A 87 -4.69 -6.30 18.83
C LEU A 87 -4.70 -7.52 17.89
N PRO A 88 -5.78 -8.31 17.86
CA PRO A 88 -5.96 -9.38 16.89
C PRO A 88 -5.93 -8.85 15.45
N ILE A 89 -5.45 -9.67 14.51
CA ILE A 89 -5.33 -9.33 13.08
C ILE A 89 -6.65 -8.83 12.46
N THR A 90 -7.78 -9.32 12.96
CA THR A 90 -9.13 -8.91 12.53
C THR A 90 -9.46 -7.44 12.84
N ARG A 91 -8.64 -6.78 13.67
CA ARG A 91 -8.79 -5.36 14.01
C ARG A 91 -7.86 -4.47 13.21
N TRP A 92 -6.86 -5.05 12.55
CA TRP A 92 -5.86 -4.29 11.79
C TRP A 92 -6.48 -3.67 10.54
N ALA A 93 -6.08 -2.45 10.23
CA ALA A 93 -6.46 -1.78 8.99
C ALA A 93 -5.65 -2.36 7.82
N MET A 94 -5.96 -3.60 7.39
CA MET A 94 -5.19 -4.38 6.42
C MET A 94 -5.00 -3.68 5.07
N LEU A 95 -5.87 -2.73 4.71
CA LEU A 95 -5.79 -1.95 3.48
C LEU A 95 -5.15 -0.57 3.68
N ASP A 96 -4.65 -0.27 4.87
CA ASP A 96 -3.86 0.94 5.12
C ASP A 96 -2.50 0.82 4.41
N PRO A 97 -2.05 1.83 3.64
CA PRO A 97 -0.82 1.77 2.87
C PRO A 97 0.43 1.44 3.69
N ASP A 98 0.54 1.99 4.92
CA ASP A 98 1.71 1.70 5.77
C ASP A 98 1.65 0.28 6.31
N VAL A 99 0.46 -0.23 6.71
CA VAL A 99 0.30 -1.61 7.19
C VAL A 99 0.65 -2.60 6.10
N MET A 100 0.19 -2.37 4.87
CA MET A 100 0.58 -3.18 3.71
C MET A 100 2.09 -3.14 3.47
N ALA A 101 2.68 -1.94 3.46
CA ALA A 101 4.13 -1.78 3.31
C ALA A 101 4.90 -2.61 4.33
N TRP A 102 4.52 -2.53 5.61
CA TRP A 102 5.16 -3.27 6.70
C TRP A 102 5.01 -4.78 6.56
N MET A 103 3.84 -5.26 6.09
CA MET A 103 3.63 -6.69 5.82
C MET A 103 4.57 -7.20 4.71
N PHE A 104 4.67 -6.47 3.59
CA PHE A 104 5.55 -6.86 2.48
C PHE A 104 7.04 -6.77 2.86
N GLU A 105 7.45 -5.73 3.57
CA GLU A 105 8.82 -5.59 4.07
C GLU A 105 9.19 -6.75 5.02
N GLY A 106 8.26 -7.15 5.86
CA GLY A 106 8.46 -8.21 6.84
C GLY A 106 8.28 -9.64 6.30
N GLY A 107 7.91 -9.80 5.03
CA GLY A 107 7.55 -11.08 4.44
C GLY A 107 6.12 -11.48 4.84
N ALA A 108 5.14 -10.93 4.15
CA ALA A 108 3.73 -11.22 4.41
C ALA A 108 3.46 -12.73 4.43
N SER A 109 2.67 -13.19 5.40
CA SER A 109 2.30 -14.61 5.48
C SER A 109 1.42 -15.00 4.28
N GLU A 110 1.51 -16.27 3.88
CA GLU A 110 0.73 -16.84 2.77
C GLU A 110 -0.76 -16.61 2.95
N SER A 111 -1.27 -16.88 4.13
CA SER A 111 -2.69 -16.71 4.42
C SER A 111 -3.17 -15.25 4.23
N VAL A 112 -2.33 -14.27 4.53
CA VAL A 112 -2.63 -12.86 4.29
C VAL A 112 -2.63 -12.56 2.79
N LEU A 113 -1.65 -13.05 2.06
CA LEU A 113 -1.55 -12.85 0.61
C LEU A 113 -2.71 -13.53 -0.12
N ASP A 114 -3.04 -14.77 0.24
CA ASP A 114 -4.18 -15.50 -0.32
C ASP A 114 -5.49 -14.76 -0.07
N GLY A 115 -5.70 -14.27 1.16
CA GLY A 115 -6.88 -13.45 1.49
C GLY A 115 -6.96 -12.15 0.69
N LEU A 116 -5.83 -11.49 0.42
CA LEU A 116 -5.79 -10.29 -0.42
C LEU A 116 -6.10 -10.61 -1.89
N PHE A 117 -5.60 -11.74 -2.44
CA PHE A 117 -5.95 -12.18 -3.79
C PHE A 117 -7.41 -12.61 -3.88
N GLU A 118 -7.94 -13.33 -2.90
CA GLU A 118 -9.37 -13.68 -2.83
C GLU A 118 -10.26 -12.43 -2.85
N MET A 119 -9.93 -11.42 -2.04
CA MET A 119 -10.64 -10.15 -2.03
C MET A 119 -10.58 -9.46 -3.40
N ARG A 120 -9.43 -9.43 -4.07
CA ARG A 120 -9.29 -8.87 -5.42
C ARG A 120 -10.17 -9.60 -6.43
N LEU A 121 -10.18 -10.94 -6.41
CA LEU A 121 -11.01 -11.77 -7.29
C LEU A 121 -12.52 -11.55 -7.09
N ILE A 122 -12.94 -11.14 -5.90
CA ILE A 122 -14.35 -10.78 -5.63
C ILE A 122 -14.66 -9.37 -6.14
N ILE A 123 -13.79 -8.41 -5.91
CA ILE A 123 -14.09 -6.97 -6.04
C ILE A 123 -13.71 -6.43 -7.42
N GLU A 124 -12.51 -6.71 -7.92
CA GLU A 124 -11.99 -6.08 -9.14
C GLU A 124 -12.73 -6.51 -10.42
N PRO A 125 -13.17 -7.78 -10.61
CA PRO A 125 -14.03 -8.14 -11.74
C PRO A 125 -15.37 -7.40 -11.75
N ALA A 126 -15.96 -7.15 -10.57
CA ALA A 126 -17.16 -6.36 -10.46
C ALA A 126 -16.91 -4.87 -10.81
N MET A 127 -15.76 -4.33 -10.41
CA MET A 127 -15.34 -2.97 -10.82
C MET A 127 -15.14 -2.88 -12.34
N ALA A 128 -14.53 -3.89 -12.98
CA ALA A 128 -14.33 -3.92 -14.43
C ALA A 128 -15.67 -3.95 -15.18
N ARG A 129 -16.64 -4.74 -14.71
CA ARG A 129 -18.02 -4.75 -15.26
C ARG A 129 -18.67 -3.38 -15.18
N LEU A 130 -18.60 -2.72 -14.03
CA LEU A 130 -19.13 -1.36 -13.85
C LEU A 130 -18.41 -0.34 -14.74
N ALA A 131 -17.11 -0.45 -14.86
CA ALA A 131 -16.32 0.40 -15.76
C ALA A 131 -16.77 0.21 -17.22
N ALA A 132 -16.96 -1.02 -17.68
CA ALA A 132 -17.46 -1.31 -19.03
C ALA A 132 -18.85 -0.72 -19.29
N MET A 133 -19.71 -0.65 -18.27
CA MET A 133 -21.04 -0.02 -18.38
C MET A 133 -20.99 1.51 -18.40
N ARG A 134 -20.03 2.13 -17.72
CA ARG A 134 -20.04 3.58 -17.37
C ARG A 134 -18.89 4.39 -17.94
N ARG A 135 -17.90 3.73 -18.61
CA ARG A 135 -16.74 4.42 -19.18
C ARG A 135 -17.14 5.54 -20.10
N THR A 136 -16.35 6.60 -20.10
CA THR A 136 -16.41 7.71 -21.06
C THR A 136 -15.35 7.55 -22.14
N LEU A 137 -15.42 8.37 -23.19
CA LEU A 137 -14.35 8.41 -24.21
C LEU A 137 -13.00 8.85 -23.63
N ASP A 138 -13.00 9.71 -22.63
CA ASP A 138 -11.77 10.14 -21.93
C ASP A 138 -11.15 8.97 -21.15
N HIS A 139 -11.97 8.16 -20.46
CA HIS A 139 -11.48 6.95 -19.78
C HIS A 139 -10.81 5.99 -20.77
N ILE A 140 -11.42 5.77 -21.95
CA ILE A 140 -10.86 4.91 -22.99
C ILE A 140 -9.53 5.46 -23.51
N ALA A 141 -9.46 6.77 -23.79
CA ALA A 141 -8.25 7.44 -24.28
C ALA A 141 -7.10 7.35 -23.26
N ASP A 142 -7.39 7.61 -21.99
CA ASP A 142 -6.41 7.55 -20.90
C ASP A 142 -5.93 6.13 -20.59
N MET A 143 -6.82 5.11 -20.62
CA MET A 143 -6.46 3.71 -20.51
C MET A 143 -5.51 3.28 -21.63
N ARG A 144 -5.85 3.61 -22.89
CA ARG A 144 -5.01 3.32 -24.08
C ARG A 144 -3.62 3.94 -23.94
N LYS A 145 -3.53 5.19 -23.52
CA LYS A 145 -2.26 5.89 -23.28
C LYS A 145 -1.42 5.19 -22.22
N SER A 146 -2.06 4.72 -21.15
CA SER A 146 -1.38 3.96 -20.10
C SER A 146 -0.80 2.65 -20.62
N LEU A 147 -1.58 1.88 -21.39
CA LEU A 147 -1.12 0.63 -22.02
C LEU A 147 0.05 0.84 -22.99
N GLN A 148 -0.01 1.86 -23.85
CA GLN A 148 1.08 2.19 -24.76
C GLN A 148 2.37 2.59 -23.99
N THR A 149 2.23 3.15 -22.80
CA THR A 149 3.40 3.43 -21.95
C THR A 149 3.94 2.16 -21.32
N MET A 150 3.07 1.24 -20.86
CA MET A 150 3.46 -0.08 -20.35
C MET A 150 4.19 -0.92 -21.41
N GLU A 151 3.74 -0.91 -22.67
CA GLU A 151 4.41 -1.60 -23.78
C GLU A 151 5.83 -1.07 -24.01
N ARG A 152 6.01 0.24 -23.99
CA ARG A 152 7.32 0.87 -24.23
C ARG A 152 8.32 0.68 -23.11
N HIS A 153 7.86 0.74 -21.88
CA HIS A 153 8.74 0.78 -20.70
C HIS A 153 8.76 -0.52 -19.91
N THR A 154 7.83 -1.45 -20.17
CA THR A 154 7.62 -2.69 -19.42
C THR A 154 7.32 -2.49 -17.93
N LEU A 155 6.83 -3.51 -17.24
CA LEU A 155 6.58 -3.45 -15.79
C LEU A 155 7.85 -3.50 -14.93
N ALA A 156 9.01 -3.68 -15.56
CA ALA A 156 10.30 -3.70 -14.86
C ALA A 156 10.85 -2.28 -14.57
N THR A 157 10.23 -1.23 -15.10
CA THR A 157 10.64 0.17 -14.89
C THR A 157 9.63 0.96 -14.07
N ASP A 158 10.08 2.02 -13.42
CA ASP A 158 9.22 2.93 -12.64
C ASP A 158 8.12 3.56 -13.52
N GLU A 159 8.46 3.90 -14.76
CA GLU A 159 7.53 4.46 -15.74
C GLU A 159 6.42 3.46 -16.12
N GLY A 160 6.80 2.19 -16.38
CA GLY A 160 5.85 1.13 -16.68
C GLY A 160 4.94 0.82 -15.50
N GLN A 161 5.50 0.76 -14.30
CA GLN A 161 4.71 0.57 -13.07
C GLN A 161 3.77 1.74 -12.80
N ALA A 162 4.21 2.98 -13.00
CA ALA A 162 3.36 4.17 -12.88
C ALA A 162 2.21 4.13 -13.89
N ALA A 163 2.47 3.71 -15.13
CA ALA A 163 1.46 3.54 -16.15
C ALA A 163 0.45 2.43 -15.80
N ASN A 164 0.91 1.31 -15.23
CA ASN A 164 0.07 0.23 -14.74
C ASN A 164 -0.87 0.71 -13.62
N ARG A 165 -0.33 1.41 -12.62
CA ARG A 165 -1.16 2.02 -11.56
C ARG A 165 -2.21 2.96 -12.13
N ARG A 166 -1.83 3.78 -13.11
CA ARG A 166 -2.77 4.69 -13.77
C ARG A 166 -3.87 3.93 -14.51
N PHE A 167 -3.55 2.86 -15.21
CA PHE A 167 -4.51 2.03 -15.91
C PHE A 167 -5.60 1.51 -14.97
N TYR A 168 -5.21 0.91 -13.84
CA TYR A 168 -6.17 0.44 -12.83
C TYR A 168 -6.96 1.59 -12.19
N SER A 169 -6.30 2.71 -11.90
CA SER A 169 -6.99 3.88 -11.34
C SER A 169 -8.10 4.40 -12.25
N ILE A 170 -7.90 4.37 -13.58
CA ILE A 170 -8.91 4.79 -14.54
C ILE A 170 -10.09 3.80 -14.55
N ILE A 171 -9.85 2.49 -14.50
CA ILE A 171 -10.92 1.48 -14.39
C ILE A 171 -11.78 1.75 -13.16
N VAL A 172 -11.14 1.98 -12.02
CA VAL A 172 -11.83 2.26 -10.75
C VAL A 172 -12.63 3.56 -10.83
N GLN A 173 -12.07 4.63 -11.42
CA GLN A 173 -12.78 5.90 -11.63
C GLN A 173 -13.97 5.73 -12.57
N ALA A 174 -13.83 4.93 -13.63
CA ALA A 174 -14.89 4.65 -14.59
C ALA A 174 -16.09 3.93 -13.95
N THR A 175 -15.94 3.32 -12.77
CA THR A 175 -17.09 2.78 -12.02
C THR A 175 -18.10 3.87 -11.63
N GLY A 176 -17.69 5.13 -11.53
CA GLY A 176 -18.52 6.24 -11.07
C GLY A 176 -19.07 6.05 -9.64
N ASN A 177 -18.42 5.23 -8.82
CA ASN A 177 -18.84 4.90 -7.46
C ASN A 177 -17.76 5.32 -6.45
N PRO A 178 -17.94 6.44 -5.72
CA PRO A 178 -16.92 6.96 -4.81
C PRO A 178 -16.42 5.97 -3.73
N PRO A 179 -17.26 5.16 -3.07
CA PRO A 179 -16.81 4.07 -2.20
C PRO A 179 -15.88 3.07 -2.89
N LEU A 180 -16.18 2.65 -4.13
CA LEU A 180 -15.32 1.76 -4.89
C LEU A 180 -14.02 2.45 -5.32
N VAL A 181 -14.05 3.75 -5.62
CA VAL A 181 -12.83 4.51 -5.93
C VAL A 181 -11.88 4.51 -4.73
N ASN A 182 -12.39 4.76 -3.52
CA ASN A 182 -11.55 4.72 -2.31
C ASN A 182 -10.98 3.33 -2.06
N LEU A 183 -11.79 2.28 -2.20
CA LEU A 183 -11.35 0.90 -2.05
C LEU A 183 -10.32 0.51 -3.11
N GLY A 184 -10.56 0.87 -4.36
CA GLY A 184 -9.65 0.58 -5.49
C GLY A 184 -8.29 1.27 -5.35
N ASN A 185 -8.23 2.46 -4.77
CA ASN A 185 -6.97 3.12 -4.46
C ASN A 185 -6.14 2.33 -3.44
N SER A 186 -6.78 1.75 -2.43
CA SER A 186 -6.11 0.87 -1.46
C SER A 186 -5.63 -0.43 -2.10
N LEU A 187 -6.46 -1.04 -2.98
CA LEU A 187 -6.07 -2.23 -3.75
C LEU A 187 -4.92 -1.95 -4.72
N GLY A 188 -4.90 -0.77 -5.34
CA GLY A 188 -3.78 -0.33 -6.19
C GLY A 188 -2.45 -0.26 -5.44
N THR A 189 -2.49 0.07 -4.15
CA THR A 189 -1.31 0.05 -3.27
C THR A 189 -0.81 -1.38 -3.07
N PHE A 190 -1.70 -2.37 -2.90
CA PHE A 190 -1.33 -3.78 -2.84
C PHE A 190 -0.58 -4.22 -4.12
N VAL A 191 -1.10 -3.90 -5.30
CA VAL A 191 -0.46 -4.25 -6.58
C VAL A 191 0.95 -3.66 -6.68
N LEU A 192 1.16 -2.43 -6.19
CA LEU A 192 2.47 -1.80 -6.16
C LEU A 192 3.45 -2.61 -5.29
N TRP A 193 3.12 -2.84 -4.04
CA TRP A 193 3.98 -3.57 -3.11
C TRP A 193 4.24 -5.00 -3.58
N TYR A 194 3.24 -5.65 -4.14
CA TYR A 194 3.37 -6.97 -4.73
C TYR A 194 4.39 -6.99 -5.87
N THR A 195 4.34 -6.01 -6.78
CA THR A 195 5.26 -5.92 -7.92
C THR A 195 6.70 -5.61 -7.46
N GLU A 196 6.86 -4.73 -6.48
CA GLU A 196 8.15 -4.42 -5.88
C GLU A 196 8.74 -5.64 -5.13
N PHE A 197 7.92 -6.37 -4.40
CA PHE A 197 8.33 -7.58 -3.71
C PHE A 197 8.84 -8.65 -4.69
N GLN A 198 8.14 -8.88 -5.79
CA GLN A 198 8.59 -9.77 -6.86
C GLN A 198 9.93 -9.32 -7.45
N GLY A 199 10.08 -8.04 -7.74
CA GLY A 199 11.34 -7.48 -8.27
C GLY A 199 12.53 -7.72 -7.33
N ASN A 200 12.32 -7.59 -6.02
CA ASN A 200 13.36 -7.79 -5.00
C ASN A 200 13.69 -9.28 -4.78
N SER A 201 12.77 -10.20 -5.06
CA SER A 201 13.02 -11.67 -4.98
C SER A 201 13.82 -12.22 -6.15
N GLY A 202 14.27 -11.38 -7.08
CA GLY A 202 15.04 -11.78 -8.26
C GLY A 202 14.19 -12.42 -9.37
N SER A 203 12.87 -12.48 -9.20
CA SER A 203 11.95 -12.93 -10.23
C SER A 203 11.66 -11.78 -11.18
N LYS A 204 11.83 -12.01 -12.48
CA LYS A 204 11.44 -11.03 -13.49
C LYS A 204 9.92 -10.93 -13.52
N PRO A 205 9.30 -9.73 -13.39
CA PRO A 205 7.86 -9.62 -13.55
C PRO A 205 7.43 -10.23 -14.88
N ARG A 206 6.37 -11.05 -14.86
CA ARG A 206 5.79 -11.61 -16.07
C ARG A 206 5.31 -10.47 -16.97
N ASP A 207 5.46 -10.66 -18.27
CA ASP A 207 4.82 -9.77 -19.24
C ASP A 207 3.32 -10.11 -19.32
N THR A 208 2.51 -9.20 -18.79
CA THR A 208 1.04 -9.30 -18.74
C THR A 208 0.38 -8.31 -19.68
N ILE A 209 1.12 -7.74 -20.64
CA ILE A 209 0.58 -6.66 -21.48
C ILE A 209 -0.58 -7.16 -22.37
N ALA A 210 -0.53 -8.41 -22.82
CA ALA A 210 -1.59 -9.01 -23.64
C ALA A 210 -2.92 -9.09 -22.84
N GLU A 211 -2.86 -9.53 -21.60
CA GLU A 211 -4.02 -9.61 -20.71
C GLU A 211 -4.58 -8.20 -20.36
N HIS A 212 -3.72 -7.20 -20.26
CA HIS A 212 -4.18 -5.82 -20.06
C HIS A 212 -4.89 -5.27 -21.30
N TRP A 213 -4.42 -5.61 -22.52
CA TRP A 213 -5.11 -5.23 -23.75
C TRP A 213 -6.47 -5.94 -23.87
N GLU A 214 -6.55 -7.23 -23.52
CA GLU A 214 -7.82 -7.99 -23.50
C GLU A 214 -8.84 -7.31 -22.57
N LEU A 215 -8.41 -6.90 -21.35
CA LEU A 215 -9.25 -6.16 -20.42
C LEU A 215 -9.67 -4.80 -20.98
N PHE A 216 -8.72 -4.05 -21.57
CA PHE A 216 -9.00 -2.76 -22.18
C PHE A 216 -10.04 -2.87 -23.31
N ASP A 217 -9.87 -3.84 -24.23
CA ASP A 217 -10.76 -4.03 -25.37
C ASP A 217 -12.18 -4.35 -24.89
N ALA A 218 -12.34 -5.22 -23.90
CA ALA A 218 -13.63 -5.53 -23.29
C ALA A 218 -14.29 -4.30 -22.65
N VAL A 219 -13.54 -3.52 -21.85
CA VAL A 219 -14.04 -2.30 -21.24
C VAL A 219 -14.39 -1.26 -22.30
N ALA A 220 -13.53 -1.01 -23.29
CA ALA A 220 -13.74 -0.02 -24.34
C ALA A 220 -14.97 -0.36 -25.20
N ALA A 221 -15.16 -1.63 -25.53
CA ALA A 221 -16.31 -2.10 -26.28
C ALA A 221 -17.62 -2.13 -25.46
N GLY A 222 -17.55 -2.02 -24.12
CA GLY A 222 -18.71 -2.13 -23.23
C GLY A 222 -19.21 -3.57 -23.06
N MET A 223 -18.33 -4.53 -23.26
CA MET A 223 -18.57 -5.95 -23.08
C MET A 223 -18.47 -6.29 -21.59
N VAL A 224 -19.61 -6.22 -20.89
CA VAL A 224 -19.65 -6.19 -19.42
C VAL A 224 -19.11 -7.48 -18.80
N ASP A 225 -19.56 -8.62 -19.28
CA ASP A 225 -19.17 -9.91 -18.71
C ASP A 225 -17.72 -10.24 -19.08
N GLU A 226 -17.31 -9.97 -20.30
CA GLU A 226 -15.94 -10.17 -20.80
C GLU A 226 -14.94 -9.29 -20.04
N ALA A 227 -15.31 -8.06 -19.69
CA ALA A 227 -14.46 -7.20 -18.86
C ALA A 227 -14.22 -7.80 -17.47
N GLY A 228 -15.26 -8.41 -16.87
CA GLY A 228 -15.12 -9.12 -15.61
C GLY A 228 -14.23 -10.36 -15.74
N ILE A 229 -14.43 -11.16 -16.79
CA ILE A 229 -13.63 -12.37 -17.07
C ILE A 229 -12.17 -12.02 -17.33
N ALA A 230 -11.91 -10.98 -18.13
CA ALA A 230 -10.54 -10.53 -18.43
C ALA A 230 -9.81 -10.05 -17.17
N MET A 231 -10.50 -9.31 -16.28
CA MET A 231 -9.95 -8.88 -14.99
C MET A 231 -9.62 -10.08 -14.09
N GLU A 232 -10.53 -11.05 -13.98
CA GLU A 232 -10.29 -12.27 -13.20
C GLU A 232 -9.07 -13.05 -13.74
N LYS A 233 -8.97 -13.22 -15.05
CA LYS A 233 -7.83 -13.87 -15.73
C LYS A 233 -6.51 -13.17 -15.38
N LEU A 234 -6.49 -11.84 -15.44
CA LEU A 234 -5.32 -11.03 -15.12
C LEU A 234 -4.89 -11.17 -13.65
N ILE A 235 -5.84 -11.19 -12.71
CA ILE A 235 -5.55 -11.38 -11.28
C ILE A 235 -5.00 -12.78 -11.02
N ARG A 236 -5.59 -13.83 -11.63
CA ARG A 236 -5.12 -15.21 -11.48
C ARG A 236 -3.73 -15.42 -12.07
N ALA A 237 -3.44 -14.77 -13.20
CA ALA A 237 -2.12 -14.77 -13.78
C ALA A 237 -1.09 -14.16 -12.82
N ASN A 238 -1.41 -13.01 -12.21
CA ASN A 238 -0.56 -12.37 -11.19
C ASN A 238 -0.38 -13.25 -9.95
N GLN A 239 -1.42 -13.96 -9.51
CA GLN A 239 -1.34 -14.87 -8.37
C GLN A 239 -0.43 -16.07 -8.64
N ALA A 240 -0.49 -16.64 -9.86
CA ALA A 240 0.34 -17.78 -10.25
C ALA A 240 1.84 -17.44 -10.33
N ASP A 241 2.17 -16.18 -10.54
CA ASP A 241 3.56 -15.70 -10.57
C ASP A 241 4.15 -15.48 -9.15
N PHE A 242 3.38 -15.73 -8.09
CA PHE A 242 3.90 -15.69 -6.73
C PHE A 242 4.89 -16.86 -6.56
N PRO A 243 6.16 -16.62 -6.21
CA PRO A 243 7.11 -17.69 -6.07
C PRO A 243 6.57 -18.73 -5.09
N GLU A 244 6.46 -19.99 -5.57
CA GLU A 244 6.25 -21.13 -4.69
C GLU A 244 7.29 -21.02 -3.59
N ARG A 245 6.83 -21.05 -2.35
CA ARG A 245 7.67 -20.84 -1.18
C ARG A 245 8.83 -21.81 -1.20
N GLN A 246 10.00 -21.26 -1.35
CA GLN A 246 11.14 -21.91 -0.74
C GLN A 246 10.90 -21.87 0.76
N ASN A 247 10.59 -23.05 1.33
CA ASN A 247 10.68 -23.33 2.75
C ASN A 247 11.93 -22.61 3.28
N ILE A 248 11.74 -21.50 3.95
CA ILE A 248 12.72 -20.99 4.88
C ILE A 248 12.54 -21.92 6.10
N ALA A 249 13.15 -23.10 5.98
CA ALA A 249 13.42 -23.93 7.12
C ALA A 249 14.30 -23.11 8.08
N MET A 250 13.87 -23.06 9.32
CA MET A 250 14.47 -22.44 10.48
C MET A 250 15.99 -22.52 10.51
#